data_2168f7f057727a47234e43fcf30ece5b
#
_entry.id   2168f7f057727a47234e43fcf30ece5b
#
_cell.length_a   1.000
_cell.length_b   1.000
_cell.length_c   1.000
_cell.angle_alpha   90.00
_cell.angle_beta   90.00
_cell.angle_gamma   90.00
#
_symmetry.space_group_name_H-M   'P 1'
#
loop_
_entity.id
_entity.type
_entity.pdbx_description
1 polymer ?
#
loop_
_entity_poly.entity_id
_entity_poly.type
_entity_poly.pdbx_seq_one_letter_code
_entity_poly.pdbx_strand_id
1 'polypeptide(L)'
;MSEGLIIDDNRQTADALQQMLDLLDEPAKVAYGSGTAMTMLANYVPRFICLDINMPGLDGTEVLEYIRREPRLMKVPVVVITSDDQPETRQQVLRGGAQSIVIKPVTIDLLENAFKKAGIRK
;
A
#
# COMPACT_ATOMS: atom_id res chain seq x y z
N MET A 1 -18.83 1.19 -4.07
CA MET A 1 -17.53 1.79 -3.76
C MET A 1 -16.45 0.74 -3.84
N SER A 2 -15.29 1.10 -4.37
CA SER A 2 -14.20 0.16 -4.49
C SER A 2 -13.55 -0.09 -3.12
N GLU A 3 -13.02 -1.29 -2.94
CA GLU A 3 -12.21 -1.62 -1.79
C GLU A 3 -10.78 -1.12 -2.00
N GLY A 4 -9.98 -1.10 -0.94
CA GLY A 4 -8.55 -0.87 -1.06
C GLY A 4 -7.84 -2.09 -1.64
N LEU A 5 -6.55 -1.97 -1.84
CA LEU A 5 -5.70 -3.05 -2.32
C LEU A 5 -4.45 -3.14 -1.46
N ILE A 6 -4.18 -4.34 -0.95
CA ILE A 6 -2.93 -4.66 -0.25
C ILE A 6 -2.03 -5.40 -1.24
N ILE A 7 -0.79 -4.95 -1.38
CA ILE A 7 0.21 -5.57 -2.24
C ILE A 7 1.38 -6.01 -1.36
N ASP A 8 1.50 -7.30 -1.13
CA ASP A 8 2.54 -7.89 -0.28
C ASP A 8 2.66 -9.37 -0.62
N ASP A 9 3.87 -9.84 -0.92
CA ASP A 9 4.09 -11.25 -1.28
C ASP A 9 4.11 -12.18 -0.06
N ASN A 10 4.21 -11.65 1.15
CA ASN A 10 4.13 -12.44 2.37
C ASN A 10 2.67 -12.61 2.78
N ARG A 11 2.14 -13.85 2.62
CA ARG A 11 0.72 -14.12 2.88
C ARG A 11 0.31 -13.83 4.31
N GLN A 12 1.14 -14.19 5.29
CA GLN A 12 0.81 -13.96 6.69
C GLN A 12 0.68 -12.47 6.99
N THR A 13 1.62 -11.69 6.51
CA THR A 13 1.59 -10.23 6.70
C THR A 13 0.40 -9.61 6.00
N ALA A 14 0.16 -9.99 4.75
CA ALA A 14 -0.95 -9.45 3.97
C ALA A 14 -2.30 -9.79 4.60
N ASP A 15 -2.47 -11.03 5.03
CA ASP A 15 -3.74 -11.47 5.62
C ASP A 15 -3.97 -10.81 6.98
N ALA A 16 -2.93 -10.64 7.78
CA ALA A 16 -3.03 -9.93 9.06
C ALA A 16 -3.41 -8.47 8.85
N LEU A 17 -2.81 -7.83 7.84
CA LEU A 17 -3.12 -6.45 7.48
C LEU A 17 -4.57 -6.32 7.03
N GLN A 18 -5.05 -7.27 6.23
CA GLN A 18 -6.45 -7.28 5.78
C GLN A 18 -7.40 -7.35 6.97
N GLN A 19 -7.09 -8.18 7.97
CA GLN A 19 -7.91 -8.28 9.17
C GLN A 19 -7.92 -6.96 9.96
N MET A 20 -6.78 -6.32 10.10
CA MET A 20 -6.69 -5.01 10.78
C MET A 20 -7.53 -3.96 10.05
N LEU A 21 -7.47 -3.96 8.73
CA LEU A 21 -8.25 -3.02 7.93
C LEU A 21 -9.75 -3.28 8.03
N ASP A 22 -10.15 -4.55 8.13
CA ASP A 22 -11.56 -4.88 8.39
C ASP A 22 -12.03 -4.30 9.72
N LEU A 23 -11.18 -4.38 10.76
CA LEU A 23 -11.50 -3.80 12.07
C LEU A 23 -11.63 -2.28 12.02
N LEU A 24 -10.93 -1.64 11.08
CA LEU A 24 -10.99 -0.18 10.89
C LEU A 24 -12.09 0.23 9.91
N ASP A 25 -12.90 -0.71 9.44
CA ASP A 25 -13.91 -0.44 8.41
C ASP A 25 -13.31 0.06 7.09
N GLU A 26 -12.14 -0.45 6.77
CA GLU A 26 -11.43 -0.12 5.53
C GLU A 26 -11.15 -1.41 4.75
N PRO A 27 -12.18 -2.05 4.17
CA PRO A 27 -11.98 -3.34 3.52
C PRO A 27 -11.04 -3.25 2.33
N ALA A 28 -10.26 -4.29 2.14
CA ALA A 28 -9.27 -4.34 1.06
C ALA A 28 -9.15 -5.74 0.48
N LYS A 29 -8.88 -5.80 -0.82
CA LYS A 29 -8.46 -7.02 -1.50
C LYS A 29 -6.95 -7.18 -1.33
N VAL A 30 -6.47 -8.40 -1.56
CA VAL A 30 -5.04 -8.70 -1.44
C VAL A 30 -4.49 -9.18 -2.77
N ALA A 31 -3.34 -8.63 -3.16
CA ALA A 31 -2.51 -9.16 -4.23
C ALA A 31 -1.21 -9.67 -3.60
N TYR A 32 -0.94 -10.96 -3.73
CA TYR A 32 0.22 -11.59 -3.11
C TYR A 32 1.46 -11.51 -4.00
N GLY A 33 1.71 -10.33 -4.55
CA GLY A 33 2.88 -10.05 -5.36
C GLY A 33 2.62 -8.99 -6.40
N SER A 34 3.69 -8.50 -7.01
CA SER A 34 3.63 -7.41 -7.98
C SER A 34 2.88 -7.79 -9.26
N GLY A 35 3.08 -9.00 -9.76
CA GLY A 35 2.41 -9.44 -10.99
C GLY A 35 0.89 -9.46 -10.86
N THR A 36 0.39 -10.08 -9.77
CA THR A 36 -1.05 -10.09 -9.48
C THR A 36 -1.57 -8.67 -9.29
N ALA A 37 -0.80 -7.83 -8.57
CA ALA A 37 -1.19 -6.44 -8.35
C ALA A 37 -1.36 -5.69 -9.66
N MET A 38 -0.42 -5.85 -10.59
CA MET A 38 -0.49 -5.15 -11.88
C MET A 38 -1.71 -5.60 -12.68
N THR A 39 -2.03 -6.90 -12.65
CA THR A 39 -3.23 -7.42 -13.31
C THR A 39 -4.49 -6.83 -12.70
N MET A 40 -4.57 -6.75 -11.38
CA MET A 40 -5.72 -6.16 -10.70
C MET A 40 -5.86 -4.68 -11.01
N LEU A 41 -4.75 -3.93 -10.97
CA LEU A 41 -4.76 -2.48 -11.23
C LEU A 41 -5.12 -2.13 -12.68
N ALA A 42 -4.95 -3.07 -13.60
CA ALA A 42 -5.39 -2.88 -14.98
C ALA A 42 -6.93 -2.86 -15.10
N ASN A 43 -7.63 -3.42 -14.11
CA ASN A 43 -9.07 -3.66 -14.22
C ASN A 43 -9.90 -2.90 -13.19
N TYR A 44 -9.28 -2.30 -12.17
CA TYR A 44 -10.05 -1.47 -11.24
C TYR A 44 -9.17 -0.43 -10.56
N VAL A 45 -9.83 0.58 -10.01
CA VAL A 45 -9.17 1.67 -9.26
C VAL A 45 -9.49 1.47 -7.79
N PRO A 46 -8.52 1.07 -6.96
CA PRO A 46 -8.77 0.89 -5.53
C PRO A 46 -8.97 2.23 -4.83
N ARG A 47 -9.64 2.18 -3.67
CA ARG A 47 -9.85 3.38 -2.84
C ARG A 47 -8.55 3.84 -2.19
N PHE A 48 -7.66 2.91 -1.89
CA PHE A 48 -6.30 3.15 -1.38
C PHE A 48 -5.44 1.95 -1.71
N ILE A 49 -4.12 2.10 -1.57
CA ILE A 49 -3.18 1.00 -1.76
C ILE A 49 -2.24 0.95 -0.56
N CYS A 50 -2.11 -0.24 0.06
CA CYS A 50 -1.08 -0.54 1.04
C CYS A 50 -0.01 -1.35 0.31
N LEU A 51 1.20 -0.83 0.24
CA LEU A 51 2.23 -1.37 -0.64
C LEU A 51 3.49 -1.73 0.13
N ASP A 52 3.89 -3.01 0.06
CA ASP A 52 5.21 -3.44 0.52
C ASP A 52 6.21 -3.18 -0.62
N ILE A 53 7.33 -2.54 -0.30
CA ILE A 53 8.34 -2.21 -1.32
C ILE A 53 9.41 -3.29 -1.47
N ASN A 54 9.51 -4.23 -0.55
CA ASN A 54 10.52 -5.29 -0.60
C ASN A 54 9.91 -6.60 -1.08
N MET A 55 9.66 -6.68 -2.40
CA MET A 55 9.08 -7.87 -3.03
C MET A 55 9.99 -8.37 -4.15
N PRO A 56 10.05 -9.70 -4.37
CA PRO A 56 10.79 -10.23 -5.51
C PRO A 56 10.10 -9.86 -6.83
N GLY A 57 10.89 -9.79 -7.89
CA GLY A 57 10.40 -9.41 -9.22
C GLY A 57 10.36 -7.90 -9.35
N LEU A 58 9.21 -7.36 -9.72
CA LEU A 58 9.01 -5.91 -9.79
C LEU A 58 8.91 -5.37 -8.38
N ASP A 59 9.86 -4.56 -7.93
CA ASP A 59 9.84 -4.10 -6.55
C ASP A 59 8.78 -3.00 -6.35
N GLY A 60 8.49 -2.73 -5.07
CA GLY A 60 7.41 -1.81 -4.73
C GLY A 60 7.64 -0.38 -5.18
N THR A 61 8.89 0.08 -5.29
CA THR A 61 9.16 1.42 -5.80
C THR A 61 8.77 1.56 -7.27
N GLU A 62 8.95 0.50 -8.04
CA GLU A 62 8.51 0.46 -9.43
C GLU A 62 6.98 0.42 -9.54
N VAL A 63 6.32 -0.30 -8.64
CA VAL A 63 4.85 -0.31 -8.58
C VAL A 63 4.32 1.08 -8.25
N LEU A 64 4.94 1.75 -7.27
CA LEU A 64 4.56 3.12 -6.90
C LEU A 64 4.73 4.09 -8.08
N GLU A 65 5.83 3.96 -8.81
CA GLU A 65 6.09 4.78 -9.98
C GLU A 65 5.00 4.57 -11.05
N TYR A 66 4.64 3.31 -11.30
CA TYR A 66 3.56 2.99 -12.24
C TYR A 66 2.24 3.65 -11.81
N ILE A 67 1.88 3.53 -10.53
CA ILE A 67 0.64 4.11 -10.01
C ILE A 67 0.60 5.61 -10.24
N ARG A 68 1.72 6.30 -10.03
CA ARG A 68 1.78 7.77 -10.18
C ARG A 68 1.82 8.24 -11.63
N ARG A 69 2.20 7.37 -12.56
CA ARG A 69 2.19 7.69 -14.00
C ARG A 69 0.87 7.36 -14.68
N GLU A 70 0.11 6.43 -14.13
CA GLU A 70 -1.16 5.99 -14.74
C GLU A 70 -2.27 6.98 -14.40
N PRO A 71 -2.85 7.68 -15.40
CA PRO A 71 -3.85 8.71 -15.09
C PRO A 71 -5.02 8.22 -14.23
N ARG A 72 -5.45 6.97 -14.41
CA ARG A 72 -6.55 6.41 -13.62
C ARG A 72 -6.19 6.23 -12.15
N LEU A 73 -4.90 6.07 -11.85
CA LEU A 73 -4.41 5.67 -10.54
C LEU A 73 -3.65 6.78 -9.82
N MET A 74 -3.28 7.83 -10.52
CA MET A 74 -2.31 8.80 -10.00
C MET A 74 -2.77 9.54 -8.75
N LYS A 75 -4.06 9.54 -8.45
CA LYS A 75 -4.61 10.19 -7.25
C LYS A 75 -4.96 9.21 -6.15
N VAL A 76 -4.79 7.90 -6.37
CA VAL A 76 -5.07 6.90 -5.35
C VAL A 76 -4.05 7.04 -4.21
N PRO A 77 -4.50 7.19 -2.95
CA PRO A 77 -3.54 7.29 -1.85
C PRO A 77 -2.82 5.97 -1.63
N VAL A 78 -1.50 6.06 -1.46
CA VAL A 78 -0.63 4.90 -1.22
C VAL A 78 0.01 5.04 0.16
N VAL A 79 -0.17 4.02 0.99
CA VAL A 79 0.52 3.86 2.27
C VAL A 79 1.55 2.75 2.08
N VAL A 80 2.82 3.09 2.22
CA VAL A 80 3.90 2.11 2.13
C VAL A 80 4.04 1.40 3.47
N ILE A 81 4.12 0.08 3.44
CA ILE A 81 4.25 -0.75 4.65
C ILE A 81 5.48 -1.63 4.47
N THR A 82 6.54 -1.37 5.23
CA THR A 82 7.82 -2.01 4.99
C THR A 82 8.58 -2.23 6.30
N SER A 83 9.48 -3.23 6.30
CA SER A 83 10.42 -3.42 7.41
C SER A 83 11.68 -2.58 7.26
N ASP A 84 11.84 -1.89 6.14
CA ASP A 84 13.01 -1.04 5.89
C ASP A 84 12.79 0.33 6.53
N ASP A 85 13.51 0.61 7.62
CA ASP A 85 13.40 1.86 8.37
C ASP A 85 14.49 2.89 8.04
N GLN A 86 15.25 2.67 6.96
CA GLN A 86 16.30 3.59 6.57
C GLN A 86 15.75 4.93 6.12
N PRO A 87 16.37 6.06 6.54
CA PRO A 87 15.90 7.38 6.11
C PRO A 87 15.89 7.56 4.59
N GLU A 88 16.84 6.95 3.89
CA GLU A 88 16.95 7.03 2.44
C GLU A 88 15.73 6.40 1.77
N THR A 89 15.31 5.23 2.25
CA THR A 89 14.11 4.56 1.75
C THR A 89 12.87 5.40 1.99
N ARG A 90 12.74 5.96 3.20
CA ARG A 90 11.62 6.82 3.55
C ARG A 90 11.53 8.02 2.61
N GLN A 91 12.66 8.69 2.37
CA GLN A 91 12.70 9.83 1.45
C GLN A 91 12.33 9.42 0.04
N GLN A 92 12.86 8.29 -0.42
CA GLN A 92 12.60 7.79 -1.78
C GLN A 92 11.13 7.53 -2.01
N VAL A 93 10.46 6.84 -1.09
CA VAL A 93 9.04 6.52 -1.29
C VAL A 93 8.14 7.74 -1.14
N LEU A 94 8.47 8.67 -0.25
CA LEU A 94 7.71 9.92 -0.13
C LEU A 94 7.86 10.78 -1.39
N ARG A 95 9.07 10.89 -1.93
CA ARG A 95 9.29 11.59 -3.20
C ARG A 95 8.58 10.90 -4.35
N GLY A 96 8.50 9.56 -4.29
CA GLY A 96 7.80 8.77 -5.31
C GLY A 96 6.29 8.91 -5.26
N GLY A 97 5.76 9.59 -4.23
CA GLY A 97 4.35 9.90 -4.15
C GLY A 97 3.56 9.09 -3.13
N ALA A 98 4.22 8.37 -2.21
CA ALA A 98 3.52 7.75 -1.09
C ALA A 98 3.03 8.83 -0.13
N GLN A 99 1.81 8.70 0.36
CA GLN A 99 1.22 9.66 1.31
C GLN A 99 1.68 9.41 2.74
N SER A 100 1.99 8.18 3.08
CA SER A 100 2.49 7.86 4.42
C SER A 100 3.24 6.53 4.40
N ILE A 101 3.94 6.24 5.50
CA ILE A 101 4.74 5.02 5.66
C ILE A 101 4.46 4.43 7.02
N VAL A 102 4.32 3.12 7.08
CA VAL A 102 4.27 2.34 8.33
C VAL A 102 5.44 1.37 8.32
N ILE A 103 6.23 1.40 9.39
CA ILE A 103 7.34 0.45 9.56
C ILE A 103 6.81 -0.77 10.30
N LYS A 104 7.06 -1.96 9.76
CA LYS A 104 6.66 -3.21 10.40
C LYS A 104 7.42 -3.41 11.72
N PRO A 105 6.82 -4.01 12.73
CA PRO A 105 5.50 -4.65 12.76
C PRO A 105 4.34 -3.65 12.81
N VAL A 106 3.27 -3.96 12.06
CA VAL A 106 2.12 -3.08 11.96
C VAL A 106 1.22 -3.26 13.18
N THR A 107 0.76 -2.13 13.74
CA THR A 107 -0.28 -2.13 14.76
C THR A 107 -1.49 -1.37 14.22
N ILE A 108 -2.64 -1.59 14.83
CA ILE A 108 -3.86 -0.89 14.42
C ILE A 108 -3.69 0.63 14.57
N ASP A 109 -3.05 1.07 15.66
CA ASP A 109 -2.83 2.50 15.89
C ASP A 109 -1.93 3.13 14.83
N LEU A 110 -0.84 2.45 14.48
CA LEU A 110 0.06 2.95 13.43
C LEU A 110 -0.65 3.03 12.08
N LEU A 111 -1.46 2.01 11.79
CA LEU A 111 -2.20 1.94 10.53
C LEU A 111 -3.25 3.05 10.47
N GLU A 112 -4.00 3.24 11.54
CA GLU A 112 -5.01 4.29 11.60
C GLU A 112 -4.39 5.67 11.43
N ASN A 113 -3.26 5.94 12.10
CA ASN A 113 -2.56 7.22 11.99
C ASN A 113 -2.06 7.45 10.56
N ALA A 114 -1.52 6.41 9.92
CA ALA A 114 -1.04 6.52 8.56
C ALA A 114 -2.20 6.81 7.58
N PHE A 115 -3.36 6.18 7.81
CA PHE A 115 -4.54 6.41 6.98
C PHE A 115 -5.08 7.83 7.14
N LYS A 116 -5.02 8.38 8.36
CA LYS A 116 -5.40 9.80 8.59
C LYS A 116 -4.45 10.73 7.85
N LYS A 117 -3.14 10.49 7.94
CA LYS A 117 -2.13 11.29 7.22
C LYS A 117 -2.32 11.21 5.71
N ALA A 118 -2.73 10.06 5.21
CA ALA A 118 -2.94 9.85 3.77
C ALA A 118 -4.28 10.43 3.27
N GLY A 119 -5.11 10.94 4.16
CA GLY A 119 -6.42 11.48 3.79
C GLY A 119 -7.46 10.41 3.52
N ILE A 120 -7.19 9.15 3.86
CA ILE A 120 -8.13 8.04 3.66
C ILE A 120 -9.22 8.06 4.71
N ARG A 121 -8.89 8.48 5.93
CA ARG A 121 -9.88 8.67 7.01
C ARG A 121 -9.57 9.96 7.77
N LYS A 122 -10.56 10.40 8.51
CA LYS A 122 -10.46 11.65 9.30
C LYS A 122 -9.83 11.44 10.67
#